data_b24736885e898a19d6a7090b3cc09126
#
_entry.id   b24736885e898a19d6a7090b3cc09126
#
_cell.length_a   1.000
_cell.length_b   1.000
_cell.length_c   1.000
_cell.angle_alpha   90.00
_cell.angle_beta   90.00
_cell.angle_gamma   90.00
#
_symmetry.space_group_name_H-M   'P 1'
#
loop_
_entity.id
_entity.type
_entity.pdbx_description
1 polymer ?
#
loop_
_entity_poly.entity_id
_entity_poly.type
_entity_poly.pdbx_seq_one_letter_code
_entity_poly.pdbx_strand_id
1 'polypeptide(L)'
;SALTNAFEFDEWALIEEAVTGREIEVAVLGNENPRASVPGEIVPSHEFYDYEDKYIGDGAQLLVPAPLSESEVAEVQQLALKIYRTLRSDGMARVDFFYEKGGRGFLCNEINTIPGFTPISMYPKLWQASGLSYSQLLDELIELAIARHTKRRNKT
;
A
#
# COMPACT_ATOMS: atom_id res chain seq x y z
N SER A 1 22.54 -20.22 -7.47
CA SER A 1 21.53 -19.39 -8.17
C SER A 1 20.50 -18.88 -7.17
N ALA A 2 19.75 -17.83 -7.51
CA ALA A 2 18.68 -17.31 -6.65
C ALA A 2 17.65 -18.39 -6.25
N LEU A 3 17.27 -19.26 -7.18
CA LEU A 3 16.38 -20.40 -6.92
C LEU A 3 16.97 -21.39 -5.92
N THR A 4 18.26 -21.71 -6.03
CA THR A 4 18.93 -22.61 -5.07
C THR A 4 18.87 -22.03 -3.66
N ASN A 5 19.08 -20.72 -3.54
CA ASN A 5 18.99 -20.01 -2.26
C ASN A 5 17.55 -19.98 -1.71
N ALA A 6 16.55 -19.72 -2.56
CA ALA A 6 15.16 -19.72 -2.16
C ALA A 6 14.71 -21.09 -1.60
N PHE A 7 15.12 -22.16 -2.22
CA PHE A 7 14.81 -23.54 -1.77
C PHE A 7 15.53 -23.97 -0.48
N GLU A 8 16.43 -23.15 0.08
CA GLU A 8 16.96 -23.37 1.43
C GLU A 8 15.97 -22.96 2.52
N PHE A 9 14.96 -22.15 2.18
CA PHE A 9 13.98 -21.59 3.13
C PHE A 9 12.59 -22.22 3.02
N ASP A 10 12.18 -22.67 1.80
CA ASP A 10 10.85 -23.25 1.58
C ASP A 10 10.92 -24.26 0.42
N GLU A 11 9.97 -25.19 0.37
CA GLU A 11 9.77 -26.12 -0.75
C GLU A 11 9.14 -25.45 -1.99
N TRP A 12 8.61 -24.23 -1.84
CA TRP A 12 8.03 -23.43 -2.91
C TRP A 12 8.85 -22.17 -3.16
N ALA A 13 9.01 -21.82 -4.41
CA ALA A 13 9.64 -20.55 -4.82
C ALA A 13 8.72 -19.81 -5.78
N LEU A 14 8.48 -18.51 -5.48
CA LEU A 14 7.75 -17.61 -6.37
C LEU A 14 8.74 -16.96 -7.35
N ILE A 15 8.40 -16.99 -8.63
CA ILE A 15 9.17 -16.33 -9.69
C ILE A 15 8.25 -15.28 -10.32
N GLU A 16 8.66 -14.01 -10.23
CA GLU A 16 7.93 -12.89 -10.76
C GLU A 16 8.71 -12.19 -11.86
N GLU A 17 7.99 -11.53 -12.77
CA GLU A 17 8.59 -10.67 -13.78
C GLU A 17 9.24 -9.45 -13.11
N ALA A 18 10.46 -9.11 -13.49
CA ALA A 18 11.09 -7.86 -13.06
C ALA A 18 10.44 -6.68 -13.82
N VAL A 19 9.61 -5.93 -13.11
CA VAL A 19 8.93 -4.76 -13.66
C VAL A 19 9.80 -3.51 -13.48
N THR A 20 10.07 -2.80 -14.58
CA THR A 20 10.73 -1.49 -14.52
C THR A 20 9.67 -0.39 -14.53
N GLY A 21 9.38 0.18 -13.37
CA GLY A 21 8.33 1.18 -13.19
C GLY A 21 8.55 2.03 -11.95
N ARG A 22 7.70 3.05 -11.79
CA ARG A 22 7.63 3.86 -10.57
C ARG A 22 6.86 3.08 -9.50
N GLU A 23 7.31 3.13 -8.25
CA GLU A 23 6.61 2.50 -7.13
C GLU A 23 5.57 3.47 -6.55
N ILE A 24 4.29 3.14 -6.71
CA ILE A 24 3.16 3.96 -6.26
C ILE A 24 2.38 3.22 -5.17
N GLU A 25 2.18 3.89 -4.05
CA GLU A 25 1.43 3.35 -2.92
C GLU A 25 0.14 4.12 -2.67
N VAL A 26 -0.95 3.41 -2.36
CA VAL A 26 -2.25 3.98 -2.01
C VAL A 26 -2.75 3.38 -0.71
N ALA A 27 -3.03 4.23 0.28
CA ALA A 27 -3.66 3.80 1.51
C ALA A 27 -5.18 3.67 1.34
N VAL A 28 -5.74 2.58 1.85
CA VAL A 28 -7.20 2.34 1.87
C VAL A 28 -7.66 2.20 3.32
N LEU A 29 -8.79 2.83 3.66
CA LEU A 29 -9.39 2.84 4.99
C LEU A 29 -10.90 2.62 4.89
N GLY A 30 -11.42 1.69 5.69
CA GLY A 30 -12.86 1.45 5.81
C GLY A 30 -13.24 -0.02 5.75
N ASN A 31 -14.48 -0.33 6.12
CA ASN A 31 -15.07 -1.66 6.01
C ASN A 31 -15.94 -1.76 4.75
N GLU A 32 -17.25 -1.47 4.85
CA GLU A 32 -18.19 -1.60 3.72
C GLU A 32 -18.01 -0.53 2.64
N ASN A 33 -17.67 0.70 3.07
CA ASN A 33 -17.47 1.86 2.20
C ASN A 33 -16.02 2.36 2.31
N PRO A 34 -15.04 1.61 1.79
CA PRO A 34 -13.65 2.02 1.86
C PRO A 34 -13.39 3.23 0.98
N ARG A 35 -12.49 4.07 1.43
CA ARG A 35 -11.96 5.22 0.69
C ARG A 35 -10.45 5.08 0.49
N ALA A 36 -9.92 5.70 -0.56
CA ALA A 36 -8.52 5.73 -0.89
C ALA A 36 -7.91 7.11 -0.58
N SER A 37 -6.67 7.12 -0.12
CA SER A 37 -5.87 8.33 0.06
C SER A 37 -5.41 8.91 -1.27
N VAL A 38 -4.76 10.08 -1.24
CA VAL A 38 -3.86 10.49 -2.32
C VAL A 38 -2.76 9.43 -2.48
N PRO A 39 -2.27 9.16 -3.71
CA PRO A 39 -1.14 8.25 -3.91
C PRO A 39 0.17 8.89 -3.45
N GLY A 40 1.10 8.05 -2.98
CA GLY A 40 2.50 8.39 -2.76
C GLY A 40 3.42 7.62 -3.69
N GLU A 41 4.63 8.10 -3.86
CA GLU A 41 5.66 7.43 -4.63
C GLU A 41 6.90 7.19 -3.76
N ILE A 42 7.46 6.00 -3.90
CA ILE A 42 8.78 5.67 -3.36
C ILE A 42 9.78 5.78 -4.50
N VAL A 43 10.77 6.67 -4.31
CA VAL A 43 11.91 6.79 -5.24
C VAL A 43 13.11 6.16 -4.56
N PRO A 44 13.53 4.95 -4.98
CA PRO A 44 14.68 4.29 -4.40
C PRO A 44 15.96 5.09 -4.66
N SER A 45 16.88 5.10 -3.69
CA SER A 45 18.19 5.77 -3.83
C SER A 45 19.18 4.97 -4.69
N HIS A 46 18.95 3.65 -4.84
CA HIS A 46 19.77 2.71 -5.60
C HIS A 46 18.91 1.71 -6.39
N GLU A 47 19.50 1.03 -7.40
CA GLU A 47 18.80 0.06 -8.28
C GLU A 47 18.20 -1.15 -7.56
N PHE A 48 18.64 -1.46 -6.33
CA PHE A 48 18.07 -2.52 -5.49
C PHE A 48 17.63 -1.94 -4.16
N TYR A 49 16.32 -1.92 -3.96
CA TYR A 49 15.67 -1.51 -2.72
C TYR A 49 15.69 -2.70 -1.74
N ASP A 50 16.66 -2.75 -0.86
CA ASP A 50 16.78 -3.80 0.14
C ASP A 50 16.20 -3.38 1.51
N TYR A 51 16.28 -4.31 2.48
CA TYR A 51 15.77 -4.09 3.83
C TYR A 51 16.51 -2.96 4.57
N GLU A 52 17.77 -2.69 4.26
CA GLU A 52 18.56 -1.63 4.88
C GLU A 52 18.10 -0.25 4.41
N ASP A 53 17.73 -0.10 3.14
CA ASP A 53 17.16 1.13 2.58
C ASP A 53 15.78 1.47 3.19
N LYS A 54 15.01 0.46 3.61
CA LYS A 54 13.68 0.67 4.22
C LYS A 54 13.74 1.25 5.64
N TYR A 55 14.81 0.99 6.42
CA TYR A 55 14.79 1.22 7.88
C TYR A 55 16.04 1.91 8.47
N ILE A 56 17.16 1.98 7.77
CA ILE A 56 18.46 2.32 8.39
C ILE A 56 19.20 3.52 7.78
N GLY A 57 18.80 4.02 6.59
CA GLY A 57 19.57 5.05 5.88
C GLY A 57 18.75 6.20 5.30
N ASP A 58 19.44 7.17 4.71
CA ASP A 58 18.88 8.26 3.85
C ASP A 58 18.31 7.68 2.52
N GLY A 59 17.82 6.42 2.54
CA GLY A 59 17.69 5.53 1.42
C GLY A 59 16.64 5.98 0.41
N ALA A 60 15.36 5.99 0.69
CA ALA A 60 14.33 6.25 -0.30
C ALA A 60 13.67 7.63 -0.12
N GLN A 61 13.49 8.38 -1.20
CA GLN A 61 12.70 9.61 -1.16
C GLN A 61 11.22 9.28 -1.26
N LEU A 62 10.42 9.77 -0.29
CA LEU A 62 8.97 9.65 -0.31
C LEU A 62 8.35 10.93 -0.88
N LEU A 63 7.66 10.80 -2.01
CA LEU A 63 6.92 11.90 -2.63
C LEU A 63 5.42 11.75 -2.29
N VAL A 64 4.90 12.65 -1.45
CA VAL A 64 3.50 12.63 -1.04
C VAL A 64 2.91 14.04 -1.19
N PRO A 65 1.94 14.24 -2.08
CA PRO A 65 1.41 13.29 -3.04
C PRO A 65 2.39 12.90 -4.16
N ALA A 66 2.19 11.74 -4.79
CA ALA A 66 2.95 11.33 -5.96
C ALA A 66 2.71 12.29 -7.14
N PRO A 67 3.75 12.62 -7.95
CA PRO A 67 3.61 13.49 -9.12
C PRO A 67 2.92 12.74 -10.30
N LEU A 68 1.61 12.58 -10.17
CA LEU A 68 0.70 11.97 -11.14
C LEU A 68 -0.29 13.01 -11.64
N SER A 69 -0.83 12.84 -12.86
CA SER A 69 -1.95 13.62 -13.35
C SER A 69 -3.24 13.28 -12.61
N GLU A 70 -4.24 14.15 -12.66
CA GLU A 70 -5.55 13.90 -12.01
C GLU A 70 -6.20 12.59 -12.50
N SER A 71 -6.06 12.25 -13.77
CA SER A 71 -6.57 11.00 -14.33
C SER A 71 -5.83 9.77 -13.80
N GLU A 72 -4.50 9.83 -13.70
CA GLU A 72 -3.67 8.76 -13.13
C GLU A 72 -3.98 8.57 -11.63
N VAL A 73 -4.18 9.66 -10.88
CA VAL A 73 -4.59 9.61 -9.48
C VAL A 73 -5.95 8.90 -9.35
N ALA A 74 -6.95 9.31 -10.13
CA ALA A 74 -8.27 8.70 -10.10
C ALA A 74 -8.22 7.22 -10.47
N GLU A 75 -7.42 6.85 -11.48
CA GLU A 75 -7.26 5.46 -11.91
C GLU A 75 -6.66 4.59 -10.81
N VAL A 76 -5.53 4.99 -10.22
CA VAL A 76 -4.86 4.17 -9.19
C VAL A 76 -5.69 4.06 -7.91
N GLN A 77 -6.43 5.10 -7.52
CA GLN A 77 -7.37 5.05 -6.39
C GLN A 77 -8.49 4.04 -6.64
N GLN A 78 -9.08 4.03 -7.85
CA GLN A 78 -10.13 3.06 -8.20
C GLN A 78 -9.60 1.63 -8.23
N LEU A 79 -8.39 1.41 -8.75
CA LEU A 79 -7.73 0.11 -8.72
C LEU A 79 -7.48 -0.37 -7.29
N ALA A 80 -6.95 0.49 -6.42
CA ALA A 80 -6.72 0.17 -5.01
C ALA A 80 -8.02 -0.23 -4.30
N LEU A 81 -9.11 0.51 -4.50
CA LEU A 81 -10.42 0.19 -3.95
C LEU A 81 -10.98 -1.12 -4.51
N LYS A 82 -10.78 -1.40 -5.79
CA LYS A 82 -11.20 -2.65 -6.43
C LYS A 82 -10.46 -3.84 -5.84
N ILE A 83 -9.13 -3.76 -5.69
CA ILE A 83 -8.29 -4.80 -5.09
C ILE A 83 -8.72 -5.06 -3.64
N TYR A 84 -8.86 -3.99 -2.85
CA TYR A 84 -9.27 -4.05 -1.45
C TYR A 84 -10.60 -4.80 -1.27
N ARG A 85 -11.61 -4.47 -2.09
CA ARG A 85 -12.93 -5.14 -2.07
C ARG A 85 -12.86 -6.59 -2.56
N THR A 86 -12.08 -6.85 -3.62
CA THR A 86 -11.94 -8.20 -4.19
C THR A 86 -11.34 -9.17 -3.18
N LEU A 87 -10.37 -8.71 -2.41
CA LEU A 87 -9.72 -9.49 -1.35
C LEU A 87 -10.51 -9.46 -0.02
N ARG A 88 -11.68 -8.81 0.02
CA ARG A 88 -12.54 -8.70 1.20
C ARG A 88 -11.81 -8.15 2.43
N SER A 89 -10.92 -7.18 2.20
CA SER A 89 -10.21 -6.50 3.27
C SER A 89 -11.15 -5.62 4.08
N ASP A 90 -10.86 -5.45 5.37
CA ASP A 90 -11.58 -4.59 6.31
C ASP A 90 -10.58 -3.77 7.15
N GLY A 91 -11.00 -2.58 7.58
CA GLY A 91 -10.22 -1.67 8.40
C GLY A 91 -9.22 -0.88 7.58
N MET A 92 -8.04 -1.40 7.33
CA MET A 92 -6.98 -0.72 6.59
C MET A 92 -6.21 -1.64 5.67
N ALA A 93 -5.63 -1.08 4.61
CA ALA A 93 -4.57 -1.68 3.83
C ALA A 93 -3.77 -0.61 3.07
N ARG A 94 -2.53 -0.93 2.68
CA ARG A 94 -1.78 -0.21 1.66
C ARG A 94 -1.69 -1.11 0.43
N VAL A 95 -2.04 -0.58 -0.72
CA VAL A 95 -1.94 -1.27 -2.01
C VAL A 95 -0.79 -0.66 -2.77
N ASP A 96 0.15 -1.50 -3.16
CA ASP A 96 1.40 -1.11 -3.78
C ASP A 96 1.39 -1.49 -5.26
N PHE A 97 1.82 -0.57 -6.11
CA PHE A 97 1.79 -0.71 -7.56
C PHE A 97 3.13 -0.39 -8.19
N PHE A 98 3.45 -1.09 -9.27
CA PHE A 98 4.41 -0.59 -10.26
C PHE A 98 3.66 0.20 -11.33
N TYR A 99 4.14 1.39 -11.67
CA TYR A 99 3.54 2.23 -12.71
C TYR A 99 4.46 2.36 -13.92
N GLU A 100 4.07 1.72 -15.02
CA GLU A 100 4.74 1.83 -16.33
C GLU A 100 4.09 2.93 -17.17
N LYS A 101 4.61 4.15 -17.07
CA LYS A 101 4.08 5.29 -17.85
C LYS A 101 4.29 5.08 -19.35
N GLY A 102 3.19 5.08 -20.11
CA GLY A 102 3.23 4.80 -21.55
C GLY A 102 3.38 3.32 -21.91
N GLY A 103 3.38 2.43 -20.92
CA GLY A 103 3.38 0.98 -21.07
C GLY A 103 2.05 0.36 -20.64
N ARG A 104 2.09 -0.56 -19.68
CA ARG A 104 0.93 -1.32 -19.16
C ARG A 104 0.10 -0.54 -18.12
N GLY A 105 0.52 0.67 -17.73
CA GLY A 105 -0.13 1.44 -16.68
C GLY A 105 0.19 0.95 -15.27
N PHE A 106 -0.81 0.93 -14.38
CA PHE A 106 -0.64 0.47 -13.00
C PHE A 106 -0.76 -1.06 -12.89
N LEU A 107 0.29 -1.69 -12.42
CA LEU A 107 0.37 -3.12 -12.15
C LEU A 107 0.36 -3.31 -10.63
N CYS A 108 -0.63 -4.05 -10.11
CA CYS A 108 -0.67 -4.36 -8.68
C CYS A 108 0.50 -5.29 -8.32
N ASN A 109 1.30 -4.86 -7.36
CA ASN A 109 2.36 -5.67 -6.78
C ASN A 109 1.83 -6.44 -5.57
N GLU A 110 1.45 -5.73 -4.50
CA GLU A 110 0.99 -6.37 -3.27
C GLU A 110 -0.08 -5.55 -2.53
N ILE A 111 -0.71 -6.18 -1.55
CA ILE A 111 -1.57 -5.54 -0.56
C ILE A 111 -1.08 -5.85 0.85
N ASN A 112 -0.79 -4.80 1.62
CA ASN A 112 -0.36 -4.87 3.01
C ASN A 112 -1.52 -4.55 3.94
N THR A 113 -2.11 -5.56 4.58
CA THR A 113 -3.26 -5.39 5.49
C THR A 113 -2.88 -4.94 6.90
N ILE A 114 -1.59 -4.96 7.24
CA ILE A 114 -1.02 -4.38 8.46
C ILE A 114 0.20 -3.55 8.03
N PRO A 115 -0.01 -2.41 7.35
CA PRO A 115 1.09 -1.57 6.89
C PRO A 115 1.86 -0.98 8.06
N GLY A 116 3.12 -0.58 7.83
CA GLY A 116 3.91 0.15 8.81
C GLY A 116 3.17 1.39 9.32
N PHE A 117 3.22 1.61 10.64
CA PHE A 117 2.43 2.65 11.31
C PHE A 117 3.28 3.52 12.25
N THR A 118 4.52 3.81 11.85
CA THR A 118 5.40 4.76 12.54
C THR A 118 5.24 6.16 11.94
N PRO A 119 5.74 7.23 12.59
CA PRO A 119 5.67 8.59 12.04
C PRO A 119 6.33 8.76 10.66
N ILE A 120 7.27 7.89 10.30
CA ILE A 120 7.94 7.90 8.99
C ILE A 120 7.27 6.99 7.96
N SER A 121 6.33 6.12 8.38
CA SER A 121 5.67 5.17 7.50
C SER A 121 4.75 5.85 6.49
N MET A 122 4.69 5.29 5.29
CA MET A 122 3.92 5.85 4.17
C MET A 122 2.41 5.90 4.49
N TYR A 123 1.83 4.85 5.08
CA TYR A 123 0.39 4.78 5.32
C TYR A 123 -0.17 5.99 6.07
N PRO A 124 0.34 6.39 7.26
CA PRO A 124 -0.14 7.59 7.94
C PRO A 124 0.19 8.89 7.18
N LYS A 125 1.32 8.97 6.46
CA LYS A 125 1.66 10.15 5.65
C LYS A 125 0.66 10.38 4.52
N LEU A 126 0.22 9.31 3.84
CA LEU A 126 -0.78 9.38 2.79
C LEU A 126 -2.11 9.92 3.32
N TRP A 127 -2.54 9.49 4.51
CA TRP A 127 -3.75 10.00 5.14
C TRP A 127 -3.60 11.45 5.61
N GLN A 128 -2.45 11.84 6.15
CA GLN A 128 -2.19 13.25 6.50
C GLN A 128 -2.27 14.15 5.26
N ALA A 129 -1.67 13.76 4.15
CA ALA A 129 -1.76 14.47 2.88
C ALA A 129 -3.18 14.50 2.31
N SER A 130 -4.01 13.53 2.68
CA SER A 130 -5.44 13.46 2.33
C SER A 130 -6.34 14.24 3.30
N GLY A 131 -5.76 14.96 4.28
CA GLY A 131 -6.50 15.80 5.23
C GLY A 131 -6.95 15.09 6.52
N LEU A 132 -6.52 13.87 6.78
CA LEU A 132 -6.83 13.12 7.99
C LEU A 132 -5.62 13.12 8.94
N SER A 133 -5.74 13.77 10.09
CA SER A 133 -4.66 13.79 11.07
C SER A 133 -4.37 12.40 11.63
N TYR A 134 -3.16 12.21 12.19
CA TYR A 134 -2.77 10.92 12.78
C TYR A 134 -3.73 10.47 13.90
N SER A 135 -4.17 11.39 14.76
CA SER A 135 -5.12 11.07 15.84
C SER A 135 -6.49 10.66 15.28
N GLN A 136 -7.00 11.39 14.28
CA GLN A 136 -8.26 11.04 13.61
C GLN A 136 -8.17 9.68 12.91
N LEU A 137 -7.03 9.37 12.31
CA LEU A 137 -6.80 8.05 11.70
C LEU A 137 -6.87 6.93 12.72
N LEU A 138 -6.30 7.12 13.92
CA LEU A 138 -6.38 6.15 15.02
C LEU A 138 -7.82 5.98 15.51
N ASP A 139 -8.54 7.08 15.71
CA ASP A 139 -9.94 7.05 16.15
C ASP A 139 -10.80 6.28 15.14
N GLU A 140 -10.66 6.58 13.84
CA GLU A 140 -11.42 5.88 12.80
C GLU A 140 -11.09 4.37 12.75
N LEU A 141 -9.82 3.99 12.90
CA LEU A 141 -9.44 2.57 12.94
C LEU A 141 -10.07 1.83 14.12
N ILE A 142 -10.14 2.47 15.28
CA ILE A 142 -10.81 1.91 16.48
C ILE A 142 -12.31 1.75 16.20
N GLU A 143 -12.96 2.78 15.66
CA GLU A 143 -14.39 2.73 15.32
C GLU A 143 -14.70 1.63 14.29
N LEU A 144 -13.88 1.50 13.26
CA LEU A 144 -14.01 0.45 12.24
C LEU A 144 -13.87 -0.96 12.87
N ALA A 145 -12.94 -1.12 13.81
CA ALA A 145 -12.74 -2.39 14.50
C ALA A 145 -13.95 -2.75 15.38
N ILE A 146 -14.50 -1.78 16.12
CA ILE A 146 -15.70 -1.97 16.96
C ILE A 146 -16.90 -2.32 16.08
N ALA A 147 -17.13 -1.58 14.99
CA ALA A 147 -18.23 -1.82 14.07
C ALA A 147 -18.16 -3.23 13.44
N ARG A 148 -16.97 -3.63 13.01
CA ARG A 148 -16.73 -4.98 12.45
C ARG A 148 -16.99 -6.08 13.49
N HIS A 149 -16.51 -5.89 14.72
CA HIS A 149 -16.72 -6.86 15.80
C HIS A 149 -18.21 -7.02 16.10
N THR A 150 -18.95 -5.91 16.25
CA THR A 150 -20.39 -5.91 16.51
C THR A 150 -21.18 -6.61 15.39
N LYS A 151 -20.82 -6.33 14.13
CA LYS A 151 -21.45 -6.97 12.96
C LYS A 151 -21.24 -8.49 12.96
N ARG A 152 -20.06 -8.97 13.35
CA ARG A 152 -19.77 -10.41 13.43
C ARG A 152 -20.57 -11.10 14.54
N ARG A 153 -20.66 -10.49 15.71
CA ARG A 153 -21.43 -11.04 16.84
C ARG A 153 -22.92 -11.17 16.54
N ASN A 154 -23.48 -10.28 15.75
CA ASN A 154 -24.92 -10.31 15.39
C ASN A 154 -25.24 -11.34 14.29
N LYS A 155 -24.26 -12.08 13.78
CA LYS A 155 -24.44 -13.14 12.78
C LYS A 155 -24.30 -14.54 13.36
N THR A 156 -23.94 -14.65 14.64
CA THR A 156 -23.92 -15.89 15.44
C THR A 156 -25.14 -15.95 16.34
#